data_5b041ae33f06e9104922207c3d9e3a83
#
_entry.id   5b041ae33f06e9104922207c3d9e3a83
#
_cell.length_a   1.000
_cell.length_b   1.000
_cell.length_c   1.000
_cell.angle_alpha   90.00
_cell.angle_beta   90.00
_cell.angle_gamma   90.00
#
_symmetry.space_group_name_H-M   'P 1'
#
loop_
_entity.id
_entity.type
_entity.pdbx_description
1 polymer ?
#
loop_
_entity_poly.entity_id
_entity_poly.type
_entity_poly.pdbx_seq_one_letter_code
_entity_poly.pdbx_strand_id
1 'polypeptide(L)'
;MEFERIADIKRLNFITDTLKARLPEGAEVLDVGCGNGVISRSLGEYGFRVRGVDVSEKTIEKAKSLNKFPHVRFEVKSAEELVADGSRYHAVICSEVLEHLNDPGKLLKVLHQLLYEDGILIVTVPNGKGPRELFVTRPVIALQRKNNWMWKVVKKMKLLFGYKGTTKQSDADDLTHIQFFTMKSLQELAISNKFRIVGFGKTNFIEDVFPFSFITKKVKVLQKLDCALAEFLPYRFTGGFVSLWDKNL
;
A
#
# COMPACT_ATOMS: atom_id res chain seq x y z
N MET A 1 -14.86 -10.89 1.38
CA MET A 1 -13.93 -9.75 1.40
C MET A 1 -12.97 -9.94 2.57
N GLU A 2 -11.68 -10.01 2.31
CA GLU A 2 -10.65 -10.36 3.31
C GLU A 2 -10.23 -9.17 4.19
N PHE A 3 -10.46 -7.94 3.72
CA PHE A 3 -10.19 -6.74 4.51
C PHE A 3 -11.30 -6.49 5.54
N GLU A 4 -10.87 -6.15 6.75
CA GLU A 4 -11.78 -5.80 7.86
C GLU A 4 -11.91 -4.29 8.07
N ARG A 5 -10.86 -3.53 7.73
CA ARG A 5 -10.83 -2.08 7.92
C ARG A 5 -11.45 -1.37 6.72
N ILE A 6 -12.26 -0.38 6.98
CA ILE A 6 -12.91 0.41 5.92
C ILE A 6 -11.87 1.18 5.07
N ALA A 7 -10.79 1.67 5.65
CA ALA A 7 -9.71 2.31 4.91
C ALA A 7 -9.05 1.37 3.88
N ASP A 8 -8.80 0.10 4.26
CA ASP A 8 -8.23 -0.90 3.36
C ASP A 8 -9.22 -1.29 2.24
N ILE A 9 -10.51 -1.41 2.60
CA ILE A 9 -11.59 -1.64 1.62
C ILE A 9 -11.68 -0.46 0.63
N LYS A 10 -11.60 0.78 1.12
CA LYS A 10 -11.61 1.98 0.28
C LYS A 10 -10.43 2.03 -0.68
N ARG A 11 -9.23 1.65 -0.21
CA ARG A 11 -8.04 1.50 -1.03
C ARG A 11 -8.23 0.45 -2.11
N LEU A 12 -8.72 -0.74 -1.74
CA LEU A 12 -9.03 -1.81 -2.69
C LEU A 12 -10.05 -1.35 -3.74
N ASN A 13 -11.13 -0.69 -3.31
CA ASN A 13 -12.15 -0.17 -4.22
C ASN A 13 -11.55 0.83 -5.21
N PHE A 14 -10.70 1.77 -4.76
CA PHE A 14 -10.01 2.68 -5.67
C PHE A 14 -9.19 1.93 -6.73
N ILE A 15 -8.44 0.89 -6.33
CA ILE A 15 -7.65 0.07 -7.25
C ILE A 15 -8.56 -0.65 -8.24
N THR A 16 -9.58 -1.37 -7.75
CA THR A 16 -10.47 -2.18 -8.59
C THR A 16 -11.30 -1.32 -9.54
N ASP A 17 -11.87 -0.21 -9.05
CA ASP A 17 -12.70 0.69 -9.86
C ASP A 17 -11.87 1.39 -10.93
N THR A 18 -10.62 1.79 -10.59
CA THR A 18 -9.68 2.36 -11.56
C THR A 18 -9.34 1.37 -12.66
N LEU A 19 -8.99 0.13 -12.30
CA LEU A 19 -8.64 -0.89 -13.29
C LEU A 19 -9.83 -1.25 -14.19
N LYS A 20 -11.02 -1.41 -13.63
CA LYS A 20 -12.26 -1.68 -14.39
C LYS A 20 -12.63 -0.55 -15.34
N ALA A 21 -12.36 0.70 -14.96
CA ALA A 21 -12.65 1.86 -15.80
C ALA A 21 -11.62 2.04 -16.94
N ARG A 22 -10.40 1.56 -16.76
CA ARG A 22 -9.27 1.83 -17.68
C ARG A 22 -8.86 0.63 -18.54
N LEU A 23 -9.17 -0.59 -18.11
CA LEU A 23 -8.66 -1.81 -18.74
C LEU A 23 -9.79 -2.80 -19.08
N PRO A 24 -9.62 -3.58 -20.17
CA PRO A 24 -10.54 -4.65 -20.49
C PRO A 24 -10.40 -5.83 -19.52
N GLU A 25 -11.41 -6.68 -19.47
CA GLU A 25 -11.33 -7.99 -18.81
C GLU A 25 -10.18 -8.82 -19.38
N GLY A 26 -9.49 -9.58 -18.52
CA GLY A 26 -8.33 -10.37 -18.92
C GLY A 26 -7.03 -9.58 -19.08
N ALA A 27 -7.03 -8.27 -18.82
CA ALA A 27 -5.81 -7.48 -18.83
C ALA A 27 -4.77 -8.01 -17.82
N GLU A 28 -3.51 -7.90 -18.19
CA GLU A 28 -2.39 -8.35 -17.38
C GLU A 28 -1.99 -7.27 -16.35
N VAL A 29 -2.04 -7.64 -15.08
CA VAL A 29 -1.76 -6.76 -13.94
C VAL A 29 -0.63 -7.35 -13.12
N LEU A 30 0.33 -6.51 -12.76
CA LEU A 30 1.40 -6.84 -11.81
C LEU A 30 1.10 -6.20 -10.46
N ASP A 31 1.18 -6.99 -9.39
CA ASP A 31 1.08 -6.52 -8.00
C ASP A 31 2.45 -6.69 -7.33
N VAL A 32 3.18 -5.58 -7.16
CA VAL A 32 4.55 -5.55 -6.61
C VAL A 32 4.50 -5.33 -5.11
N GLY A 33 5.18 -6.19 -4.36
CA GLY A 33 5.04 -6.25 -2.91
C GLY A 33 3.64 -6.74 -2.51
N CYS A 34 3.16 -7.78 -3.19
CA CYS A 34 1.77 -8.26 -3.07
C CYS A 34 1.43 -8.82 -1.68
N GLY A 35 2.41 -9.02 -0.82
CA GLY A 35 2.22 -9.60 0.49
C GLY A 35 1.53 -10.96 0.39
N ASN A 36 0.52 -11.19 1.24
CA ASN A 36 -0.27 -12.43 1.22
C ASN A 36 -1.32 -12.47 0.08
N GLY A 37 -1.26 -11.56 -0.89
CA GLY A 37 -2.01 -11.58 -2.14
C GLY A 37 -3.48 -11.15 -2.05
N VAL A 38 -3.90 -10.40 -1.04
CA VAL A 38 -5.32 -9.96 -0.89
C VAL A 38 -5.76 -9.12 -2.09
N ILE A 39 -4.97 -8.13 -2.50
CA ILE A 39 -5.29 -7.28 -3.67
C ILE A 39 -5.31 -8.14 -4.93
N SER A 40 -4.27 -8.93 -5.17
CA SER A 40 -4.16 -9.81 -6.34
C SER A 40 -5.36 -10.74 -6.48
N ARG A 41 -5.77 -11.41 -5.39
CA ARG A 41 -6.95 -12.31 -5.42
C ARG A 41 -8.25 -11.56 -5.65
N SER A 42 -8.40 -10.38 -5.04
CA SER A 42 -9.59 -9.55 -5.27
C SER A 42 -9.71 -9.11 -6.72
N LEU A 43 -8.59 -8.82 -7.38
CA LEU A 43 -8.58 -8.51 -8.81
C LEU A 43 -8.90 -9.76 -9.68
N GLY A 44 -8.48 -10.93 -9.23
CA GLY A 44 -8.87 -12.20 -9.85
C GLY A 44 -10.38 -12.43 -9.87
N GLU A 45 -11.12 -11.99 -8.83
CA GLU A 45 -12.59 -12.03 -8.80
C GLU A 45 -13.23 -11.22 -9.95
N TYR A 46 -12.53 -10.21 -10.46
CA TYR A 46 -12.97 -9.36 -11.58
C TYR A 46 -12.42 -9.78 -12.94
N GLY A 47 -11.79 -10.96 -13.04
CA GLY A 47 -11.32 -11.52 -14.31
C GLY A 47 -9.96 -11.01 -14.79
N PHE A 48 -9.24 -10.19 -14.02
CA PHE A 48 -7.88 -9.76 -14.36
C PHE A 48 -6.88 -10.92 -14.24
N ARG A 49 -5.91 -10.99 -15.16
CA ARG A 49 -4.76 -11.87 -15.05
C ARG A 49 -3.71 -11.21 -14.16
N VAL A 50 -3.54 -11.73 -12.95
CA VAL A 50 -2.68 -11.07 -11.97
C VAL A 50 -1.43 -11.88 -11.71
N ARG A 51 -0.28 -11.21 -11.74
CA ARG A 51 1.00 -11.71 -11.24
C ARG A 51 1.37 -10.93 -9.97
N GLY A 52 1.29 -11.58 -8.82
CA GLY A 52 1.74 -11.01 -7.55
C GLY A 52 3.18 -11.43 -7.28
N VAL A 53 4.05 -10.47 -6.97
CA VAL A 53 5.44 -10.73 -6.60
C VAL A 53 5.77 -10.09 -5.26
N ASP A 54 6.55 -10.80 -4.47
CA ASP A 54 7.10 -10.34 -3.19
C ASP A 54 8.46 -11.01 -2.96
N VAL A 55 9.36 -10.36 -2.25
CA VAL A 55 10.67 -10.91 -1.91
C VAL A 55 10.61 -11.88 -0.73
N SER A 56 9.51 -11.91 0.00
CA SER A 56 9.29 -12.77 1.16
C SER A 56 8.68 -14.11 0.76
N GLU A 57 9.46 -15.17 0.83
CA GLU A 57 9.02 -16.54 0.55
C GLU A 57 7.83 -16.95 1.42
N LYS A 58 7.90 -16.70 2.73
CA LYS A 58 6.82 -16.99 3.68
C LYS A 58 5.49 -16.33 3.28
N THR A 59 5.55 -15.09 2.81
CA THR A 59 4.37 -14.33 2.40
C THR A 59 3.78 -14.88 1.12
N ILE A 60 4.63 -15.26 0.16
CA ILE A 60 4.21 -15.87 -1.11
C ILE A 60 3.63 -17.27 -0.91
N GLU A 61 4.19 -18.10 -0.03
CA GLU A 61 3.60 -19.39 0.31
C GLU A 61 2.16 -19.23 0.85
N LYS A 62 1.96 -18.27 1.74
CA LYS A 62 0.64 -17.93 2.24
C LYS A 62 -0.29 -17.42 1.14
N ALA A 63 0.20 -16.56 0.24
CA ALA A 63 -0.58 -16.08 -0.90
C ALA A 63 -1.03 -17.22 -1.80
N LYS A 64 -0.13 -18.17 -2.11
CA LYS A 64 -0.42 -19.38 -2.89
C LYS A 64 -1.47 -20.26 -2.22
N SER A 65 -1.34 -20.50 -0.90
CA SER A 65 -2.26 -21.36 -0.13
C SER A 65 -3.69 -20.81 -0.07
N LEU A 66 -3.85 -19.49 -0.16
CA LEU A 66 -5.14 -18.81 -0.13
C LEU A 66 -5.74 -18.59 -1.52
N ASN A 67 -4.95 -18.82 -2.58
CA ASN A 67 -5.37 -18.57 -3.96
C ASN A 67 -6.34 -19.62 -4.48
N LYS A 68 -7.44 -19.15 -5.08
CA LYS A 68 -8.46 -19.98 -5.71
C LYS A 68 -8.63 -19.71 -7.21
N PHE A 69 -7.88 -18.74 -7.75
CA PHE A 69 -8.02 -18.26 -9.12
C PHE A 69 -6.86 -18.77 -9.98
N PRO A 70 -7.10 -19.55 -11.04
CA PRO A 70 -6.03 -20.12 -11.89
C PRO A 70 -5.27 -19.04 -12.69
N HIS A 71 -5.90 -17.89 -12.92
CA HIS A 71 -5.33 -16.74 -13.63
C HIS A 71 -4.64 -15.72 -12.70
N VAL A 72 -4.53 -16.04 -11.39
CA VAL A 72 -3.72 -15.30 -10.42
C VAL A 72 -2.53 -16.16 -10.03
N ARG A 73 -1.31 -15.62 -10.16
CA ARG A 73 -0.06 -16.33 -9.83
C ARG A 73 0.75 -15.53 -8.83
N PHE A 74 1.48 -16.24 -7.97
CA PHE A 74 2.33 -15.65 -6.95
C PHE A 74 3.74 -16.22 -7.06
N GLU A 75 4.75 -15.34 -7.05
CA GLU A 75 6.16 -15.70 -7.22
C GLU A 75 7.05 -14.94 -6.23
N VAL A 76 8.07 -15.63 -5.71
CA VAL A 76 9.14 -14.99 -4.95
C VAL A 76 10.08 -14.37 -5.97
N LYS A 77 9.89 -13.09 -6.24
CA LYS A 77 10.69 -12.31 -7.20
C LYS A 77 10.73 -10.84 -6.83
N SER A 78 11.80 -10.18 -7.18
CA SER A 78 11.86 -8.72 -7.24
C SER A 78 11.29 -8.20 -8.57
N ALA A 79 10.95 -6.92 -8.62
CA ALA A 79 10.48 -6.30 -9.86
C ALA A 79 11.59 -6.24 -10.94
N GLU A 80 12.85 -6.13 -10.52
CA GLU A 80 14.03 -6.10 -11.38
C GLU A 80 14.18 -7.40 -12.19
N GLU A 81 13.92 -8.55 -11.57
CA GLU A 81 13.98 -9.86 -12.24
C GLU A 81 12.93 -9.98 -13.35
N LEU A 82 11.77 -9.33 -13.20
CA LEU A 82 10.72 -9.34 -14.23
C LEU A 82 11.12 -8.51 -15.46
N VAL A 83 11.92 -7.45 -15.30
CA VAL A 83 12.47 -6.71 -16.45
C VAL A 83 13.39 -7.60 -17.27
N ALA A 84 14.23 -8.40 -16.62
CA ALA A 84 15.13 -9.34 -17.29
C ALA A 84 14.36 -10.42 -18.08
N ASP A 85 13.18 -10.83 -17.59
CA ASP A 85 12.29 -11.78 -18.28
C ASP A 85 11.55 -11.14 -19.50
N GLY A 86 11.71 -9.85 -19.76
CA GLY A 86 10.99 -9.13 -20.82
C GLY A 86 9.50 -8.92 -20.56
N SER A 87 9.05 -9.13 -19.33
CA SER A 87 7.63 -9.00 -18.95
C SER A 87 7.10 -7.57 -19.14
N ARG A 88 5.83 -7.44 -19.55
CA ARG A 88 5.11 -6.16 -19.66
C ARG A 88 3.67 -6.32 -19.16
N TYR A 89 3.11 -5.24 -18.62
CA TYR A 89 1.79 -5.23 -18.00
C TYR A 89 0.98 -4.01 -18.42
N HIS A 90 -0.35 -4.17 -18.48
CA HIS A 90 -1.30 -3.07 -18.72
C HIS A 90 -1.44 -2.19 -17.47
N ALA A 91 -1.29 -2.79 -16.28
CA ALA A 91 -1.22 -2.04 -15.04
C ALA A 91 -0.20 -2.65 -14.08
N VAL A 92 0.42 -1.77 -13.29
CA VAL A 92 1.23 -2.16 -12.14
C VAL A 92 0.62 -1.55 -10.88
N ILE A 93 0.53 -2.35 -9.82
CA ILE A 93 0.13 -1.91 -8.49
C ILE A 93 1.37 -1.93 -7.60
N CYS A 94 1.60 -0.82 -6.89
CA CYS A 94 2.64 -0.67 -5.89
C CYS A 94 1.98 -0.07 -4.63
N SER A 95 1.45 -0.98 -3.80
CA SER A 95 0.61 -0.60 -2.65
C SER A 95 1.35 -0.77 -1.34
N GLU A 96 1.63 0.33 -0.63
CA GLU A 96 2.32 0.36 0.66
C GLU A 96 3.74 -0.28 0.57
N VAL A 97 4.50 0.08 -0.46
CA VAL A 97 5.86 -0.42 -0.71
C VAL A 97 6.90 0.70 -0.68
N LEU A 98 6.62 1.84 -1.33
CA LEU A 98 7.61 2.90 -1.54
C LEU A 98 8.14 3.49 -0.24
N GLU A 99 7.34 3.52 0.82
CA GLU A 99 7.72 4.04 2.14
C GLU A 99 8.78 3.21 2.85
N HIS A 100 8.98 1.98 2.44
CA HIS A 100 9.97 1.05 3.02
C HIS A 100 11.31 1.06 2.28
N LEU A 101 11.40 1.75 1.14
CA LEU A 101 12.60 1.74 0.28
C LEU A 101 13.54 2.90 0.61
N ASN A 102 14.85 2.63 0.59
CA ASN A 102 15.86 3.69 0.70
C ASN A 102 15.85 4.60 -0.54
N ASP A 103 15.64 4.03 -1.72
CA ASP A 103 15.56 4.75 -2.99
C ASP A 103 14.32 4.29 -3.80
N PRO A 104 13.15 4.91 -3.55
CA PRO A 104 11.93 4.56 -4.27
C PRO A 104 12.00 4.89 -5.78
N GLY A 105 12.88 5.82 -6.18
CA GLY A 105 13.09 6.15 -7.58
C GLY A 105 13.66 4.99 -8.40
N LYS A 106 14.50 4.15 -7.81
CA LYS A 106 14.99 2.94 -8.48
C LYS A 106 13.86 2.00 -8.84
N LEU A 107 12.98 1.70 -7.88
CA LEU A 107 11.81 0.86 -8.15
C LEU A 107 10.93 1.48 -9.23
N LEU A 108 10.63 2.79 -9.15
CA LEU A 108 9.78 3.45 -10.14
C LEU A 108 10.34 3.36 -11.58
N LYS A 109 11.65 3.45 -11.77
CA LYS A 109 12.29 3.23 -13.08
C LYS A 109 12.06 1.80 -13.59
N VAL A 110 12.13 0.82 -12.71
CA VAL A 110 11.82 -0.59 -13.02
C VAL A 110 10.35 -0.73 -13.39
N LEU A 111 9.43 -0.17 -12.60
CA LEU A 111 7.99 -0.22 -12.88
C LEU A 111 7.63 0.46 -14.21
N HIS A 112 8.32 1.56 -14.55
CA HIS A 112 8.16 2.22 -15.84
C HIS A 112 8.53 1.29 -17.01
N GLN A 113 9.59 0.48 -16.87
CA GLN A 113 9.98 -0.49 -17.89
C GLN A 113 9.01 -1.67 -17.99
N LEU A 114 8.38 -2.06 -16.89
CA LEU A 114 7.40 -3.16 -16.83
C LEU A 114 6.02 -2.79 -17.38
N LEU A 115 5.74 -1.53 -17.62
CA LEU A 115 4.48 -1.09 -18.20
C LEU A 115 4.53 -1.05 -19.73
N TYR A 116 3.43 -1.40 -20.38
CA TYR A 116 3.18 -1.01 -21.77
C TYR A 116 3.18 0.52 -21.91
N GLU A 117 3.25 1.04 -23.16
CA GLU A 117 3.33 2.49 -23.39
C GLU A 117 2.08 3.24 -22.87
N ASP A 118 0.90 2.63 -22.97
CA ASP A 118 -0.38 3.11 -22.46
C ASP A 118 -0.71 2.55 -21.07
N GLY A 119 0.25 1.87 -20.45
CA GLY A 119 0.07 1.23 -19.14
C GLY A 119 -0.04 2.22 -17.99
N ILE A 120 -0.74 1.84 -16.95
CA ILE A 120 -1.01 2.64 -15.76
C ILE A 120 -0.33 2.09 -14.51
N LEU A 121 0.10 3.00 -13.63
CA LEU A 121 0.65 2.65 -12.32
C LEU A 121 -0.29 3.14 -11.22
N ILE A 122 -0.66 2.27 -10.29
CA ILE A 122 -1.41 2.65 -9.09
C ILE A 122 -0.47 2.57 -7.90
N VAL A 123 -0.31 3.70 -7.21
CA VAL A 123 0.55 3.81 -6.03
C VAL A 123 -0.30 4.17 -4.82
N THR A 124 -0.09 3.46 -3.73
CA THR A 124 -0.62 3.85 -2.43
C THR A 124 0.51 3.98 -1.41
N VAL A 125 0.44 5.02 -0.59
CA VAL A 125 1.43 5.30 0.46
C VAL A 125 0.78 6.00 1.65
N PRO A 126 1.30 5.82 2.87
CA PRO A 126 0.91 6.63 4.03
C PRO A 126 1.24 8.11 3.80
N ASN A 127 0.39 8.99 4.32
CA ASN A 127 0.67 10.42 4.32
C ASN A 127 1.69 10.75 5.42
N GLY A 128 2.92 11.07 5.04
CA GLY A 128 4.02 11.39 5.95
C GLY A 128 3.79 12.63 6.85
N LYS A 129 2.75 13.42 6.58
CA LYS A 129 2.27 14.52 7.43
C LYS A 129 0.86 14.25 7.98
N GLY A 130 0.33 13.06 7.76
CA GLY A 130 -0.96 12.65 8.31
C GLY A 130 -0.94 12.48 9.83
N PRO A 131 -2.11 12.49 10.47
CA PRO A 131 -2.22 12.40 11.92
C PRO A 131 -1.49 11.20 12.54
N ARG A 132 -1.58 10.01 11.90
CA ARG A 132 -0.89 8.81 12.37
C ARG A 132 0.63 9.00 12.39
N GLU A 133 1.20 9.52 11.31
CA GLU A 133 2.64 9.71 11.19
C GLU A 133 3.15 10.75 12.20
N LEU A 134 2.42 11.83 12.40
CA LEU A 134 2.80 12.89 13.33
C LEU A 134 2.64 12.48 14.79
N PHE A 135 1.54 11.83 15.16
CA PHE A 135 1.20 11.57 16.57
C PHE A 135 1.59 10.16 17.04
N VAL A 136 1.84 9.22 16.13
CA VAL A 136 2.17 7.82 16.47
C VAL A 136 3.53 7.42 15.93
N THR A 137 3.72 7.39 14.60
CA THR A 137 4.89 6.78 13.99
C THR A 137 6.18 7.53 14.32
N ARG A 138 6.24 8.84 14.07
CA ARG A 138 7.46 9.65 14.36
C ARG A 138 7.85 9.66 15.82
N PRO A 139 6.94 9.87 16.81
CA PRO A 139 7.28 9.76 18.22
C PRO A 139 7.82 8.38 18.59
N VAL A 140 7.20 7.30 18.08
CA VAL A 140 7.64 5.93 18.35
C VAL A 140 9.05 5.69 17.80
N ILE A 141 9.34 6.07 16.55
CA ILE A 141 10.67 5.94 15.94
C ILE A 141 11.70 6.76 16.74
N ALA A 142 11.36 7.99 17.16
CA ALA A 142 12.26 8.82 17.96
C ALA A 142 12.59 8.19 19.32
N LEU A 143 11.61 7.55 19.98
CA LEU A 143 11.82 6.82 21.22
C LEU A 143 12.64 5.54 21.02
N GLN A 144 12.42 4.81 19.91
CA GLN A 144 13.21 3.64 19.56
C GLN A 144 14.70 3.99 19.38
N ARG A 145 14.98 5.06 18.63
CA ARG A 145 16.36 5.52 18.39
C ARG A 145 17.09 5.90 19.66
N LYS A 146 16.39 6.44 20.65
CA LYS A 146 16.97 6.83 21.94
C LYS A 146 17.18 5.67 22.90
N ASN A 147 16.61 4.48 22.61
CA ASN A 147 16.69 3.24 23.39
C ASN A 147 16.61 3.45 24.93
N ASN A 148 15.76 4.39 25.36
CA ASN A 148 15.62 4.79 26.74
C ASN A 148 14.50 4.00 27.46
N TRP A 149 14.38 4.19 28.78
CA TRP A 149 13.34 3.54 29.59
C TRP A 149 11.91 3.77 29.07
N MET A 150 11.65 4.94 28.46
CA MET A 150 10.35 5.26 27.87
C MET A 150 10.00 4.31 26.72
N TRP A 151 10.97 3.90 25.89
CA TRP A 151 10.75 2.88 24.86
C TRP A 151 10.33 1.54 25.47
N LYS A 152 10.96 1.12 26.60
CA LYS A 152 10.58 -0.11 27.32
C LYS A 152 9.13 -0.05 27.80
N VAL A 153 8.70 1.11 28.32
CA VAL A 153 7.31 1.34 28.76
C VAL A 153 6.34 1.27 27.57
N VAL A 154 6.65 1.94 26.45
CA VAL A 154 5.83 1.89 25.22
C VAL A 154 5.71 0.47 24.68
N LYS A 155 6.81 -0.30 24.68
CA LYS A 155 6.81 -1.71 24.27
C LYS A 155 5.92 -2.58 25.16
N LYS A 156 6.00 -2.38 26.48
CA LYS A 156 5.15 -3.08 27.46
C LYS A 156 3.66 -2.72 27.29
N MET A 157 3.36 -1.45 27.07
CA MET A 157 2.00 -1.00 26.75
C MET A 157 1.48 -1.61 25.45
N LYS A 158 2.27 -1.62 24.37
CA LYS A 158 1.89 -2.26 23.10
C LYS A 158 1.51 -3.72 23.29
N LEU A 159 2.28 -4.48 24.07
CA LEU A 159 2.00 -5.88 24.39
C LEU A 159 0.72 -6.04 25.24
N LEU A 160 0.49 -5.21 26.25
CA LEU A 160 -0.71 -5.21 27.08
C LEU A 160 -2.00 -4.95 26.28
N PHE A 161 -1.90 -4.12 25.24
CA PHE A 161 -3.01 -3.80 24.33
C PHE A 161 -3.12 -4.73 23.13
N GLY A 162 -2.40 -5.87 23.12
CA GLY A 162 -2.51 -6.89 22.08
C GLY A 162 -1.95 -6.47 20.72
N TYR A 163 -1.04 -5.53 20.68
CA TYR A 163 -0.38 -5.08 19.44
C TYR A 163 0.68 -6.10 19.03
N LYS A 164 0.37 -6.95 18.07
CA LYS A 164 1.25 -8.05 17.60
C LYS A 164 2.27 -7.63 16.55
N GLY A 165 2.49 -6.34 16.29
CA GLY A 165 3.53 -5.89 15.35
C GLY A 165 3.31 -6.21 13.86
N THR A 166 2.56 -7.26 13.54
CA THR A 166 2.29 -7.73 12.19
C THR A 166 1.01 -7.14 11.63
N THR A 167 1.00 -6.79 10.34
CA THR A 167 -0.23 -6.42 9.61
C THR A 167 -0.84 -7.67 8.97
N LYS A 168 -2.15 -7.63 8.65
CA LYS A 168 -2.80 -8.75 7.93
C LYS A 168 -2.26 -8.96 6.51
N GLN A 169 -1.59 -7.98 5.94
CA GLN A 169 -1.05 -8.00 4.58
C GLN A 169 0.38 -8.52 4.51
N SER A 170 1.15 -8.36 5.58
CA SER A 170 2.54 -8.78 5.62
C SER A 170 2.86 -9.41 6.99
N ASP A 171 3.39 -10.62 6.96
CA ASP A 171 3.99 -11.27 8.13
C ASP A 171 5.46 -10.87 8.30
N ALA A 172 5.93 -9.86 7.56
CA ALA A 172 7.29 -9.34 7.71
C ALA A 172 7.41 -8.58 9.03
N ASP A 173 8.26 -9.08 9.89
CA ASP A 173 8.62 -8.42 11.14
C ASP A 173 9.38 -7.11 10.84
N ASP A 174 8.94 -6.00 11.46
CA ASP A 174 9.65 -4.70 11.45
C ASP A 174 9.83 -3.98 10.08
N LEU A 175 8.80 -3.89 9.25
CA LEU A 175 8.79 -2.90 8.17
C LEU A 175 8.63 -1.49 8.76
N THR A 176 9.75 -0.84 9.06
CA THR A 176 9.75 0.57 9.48
C THR A 176 9.59 1.48 8.27
N HIS A 177 8.75 2.51 8.37
CA HIS A 177 8.68 3.55 7.36
C HIS A 177 9.99 4.33 7.33
N ILE A 178 10.67 4.33 6.19
CA ILE A 178 11.90 5.09 5.93
C ILE A 178 11.54 6.41 5.25
N GLN A 179 10.58 6.37 4.32
CA GLN A 179 10.08 7.52 3.58
C GLN A 179 8.77 8.05 4.16
N PHE A 180 8.61 9.37 4.14
CA PHE A 180 7.40 10.07 4.62
C PHE A 180 6.88 10.97 3.50
N PHE A 181 6.05 10.39 2.63
CA PHE A 181 5.53 11.08 1.46
C PHE A 181 4.51 12.15 1.81
N THR A 182 4.60 13.26 1.12
CA THR A 182 3.54 14.27 1.03
C THR A 182 3.02 14.28 -0.41
N MET A 183 1.85 14.88 -0.65
CA MET A 183 1.33 15.04 -2.00
C MET A 183 2.37 15.67 -2.93
N LYS A 184 3.07 16.73 -2.48
CA LYS A 184 4.09 17.42 -3.26
C LYS A 184 5.29 16.51 -3.56
N SER A 185 5.87 15.85 -2.54
CA SER A 185 7.03 14.98 -2.76
C SER A 185 6.69 13.76 -3.61
N LEU A 186 5.46 13.25 -3.54
CA LEU A 186 4.99 12.15 -4.39
C LEU A 186 4.85 12.61 -5.85
N GLN A 187 4.35 13.82 -6.09
CA GLN A 187 4.29 14.42 -7.43
C GLN A 187 5.70 14.65 -8.03
N GLU A 188 6.62 15.20 -7.23
CA GLU A 188 8.02 15.40 -7.65
C GLU A 188 8.69 14.05 -7.98
N LEU A 189 8.46 13.03 -7.17
CA LEU A 189 8.97 11.68 -7.39
C LEU A 189 8.40 11.07 -8.69
N ALA A 190 7.11 11.24 -8.96
CA ALA A 190 6.46 10.76 -10.17
C ALA A 190 7.09 11.41 -11.42
N ILE A 191 7.18 12.73 -11.44
CA ILE A 191 7.73 13.50 -12.57
C ILE A 191 9.19 13.10 -12.83
N SER A 192 10.00 12.98 -11.78
CA SER A 192 11.43 12.60 -11.88
C SER A 192 11.64 11.19 -12.44
N ASN A 193 10.60 10.34 -12.40
CA ASN A 193 10.63 8.97 -12.91
C ASN A 193 9.72 8.76 -14.13
N LYS A 194 9.43 9.82 -14.88
CA LYS A 194 8.63 9.79 -16.11
C LYS A 194 7.18 9.31 -15.91
N PHE A 195 6.57 9.69 -14.81
CA PHE A 195 5.16 9.49 -14.56
C PHE A 195 4.44 10.80 -14.34
N ARG A 196 3.14 10.83 -14.62
CA ARG A 196 2.23 11.92 -14.31
C ARG A 196 1.07 11.39 -13.47
N ILE A 197 0.86 11.98 -12.29
CA ILE A 197 -0.29 11.64 -11.45
C ILE A 197 -1.54 12.26 -12.06
N VAL A 198 -2.51 11.43 -12.44
CA VAL A 198 -3.77 11.83 -13.10
C VAL A 198 -5.00 11.64 -12.22
N GLY A 199 -4.88 10.87 -11.16
CA GLY A 199 -5.93 10.64 -10.18
C GLY A 199 -5.36 10.60 -8.76
N PHE A 200 -6.09 11.15 -7.80
CA PHE A 200 -5.66 11.19 -6.40
C PHE A 200 -6.87 10.98 -5.49
N GLY A 201 -6.73 10.08 -4.54
CA GLY A 201 -7.75 9.78 -3.54
C GLY A 201 -7.18 9.77 -2.12
N LYS A 202 -8.07 9.76 -1.16
CA LYS A 202 -7.80 9.80 0.28
C LYS A 202 -8.25 8.48 0.91
N THR A 203 -7.58 8.06 1.97
CA THR A 203 -8.01 6.87 2.73
C THR A 203 -8.87 7.27 3.93
N ASN A 204 -8.30 7.43 5.08
CA ASN A 204 -8.92 7.71 6.38
C ASN A 204 -8.37 9.01 6.98
N PHE A 205 -8.90 9.42 8.14
CA PHE A 205 -8.44 10.59 8.88
C PHE A 205 -7.64 10.19 10.13
N ILE A 206 -8.31 9.84 11.23
CA ILE A 206 -7.68 9.58 12.54
C ILE A 206 -7.90 8.17 13.08
N GLU A 207 -8.56 7.28 12.34
CA GLU A 207 -8.89 5.94 12.86
C GLU A 207 -7.68 5.15 13.38
N ASP A 208 -6.49 5.45 12.86
CA ASP A 208 -5.24 4.81 13.25
C ASP A 208 -4.47 5.53 14.36
N VAL A 209 -5.00 6.65 14.86
CA VAL A 209 -4.35 7.47 15.90
C VAL A 209 -4.79 6.99 17.28
N PHE A 210 -3.81 6.69 18.15
CA PHE A 210 -4.08 6.41 19.55
C PHE A 210 -4.60 7.68 20.28
N PRO A 211 -5.60 7.62 21.16
CA PRO A 211 -6.34 6.44 21.63
C PRO A 211 -7.56 6.05 20.76
N PHE A 212 -7.94 6.83 19.76
CA PHE A 212 -9.11 6.60 18.91
C PHE A 212 -9.09 5.23 18.25
N SER A 213 -7.92 4.74 17.85
CA SER A 213 -7.75 3.43 17.21
C SER A 213 -8.26 2.23 18.02
N PHE A 214 -8.42 2.34 19.33
CA PHE A 214 -9.02 1.28 20.15
C PHE A 214 -10.52 1.14 19.95
N ILE A 215 -11.20 2.26 19.75
CA ILE A 215 -12.64 2.31 19.58
C ILE A 215 -12.98 2.06 18.11
N THR A 216 -12.29 2.76 17.21
CA THR A 216 -12.56 2.69 15.77
C THR A 216 -12.33 1.29 15.21
N LYS A 217 -11.28 0.57 15.63
CA LYS A 217 -11.02 -0.82 15.18
C LYS A 217 -12.16 -1.79 15.48
N LYS A 218 -12.98 -1.52 16.49
CA LYS A 218 -14.10 -2.38 16.91
C LYS A 218 -15.45 -1.95 16.32
N VAL A 219 -15.56 -0.71 15.85
CA VAL A 219 -16.85 -0.10 15.47
C VAL A 219 -16.80 0.35 14.00
N LYS A 220 -17.30 -0.48 13.09
CA LYS A 220 -17.27 -0.20 11.63
C LYS A 220 -17.97 1.12 11.25
N VAL A 221 -19.00 1.53 11.99
CA VAL A 221 -19.69 2.80 11.74
C VAL A 221 -18.74 3.99 11.94
N LEU A 222 -17.90 3.96 12.98
CA LEU A 222 -16.91 5.01 13.22
C LEU A 222 -15.83 5.03 12.12
N GLN A 223 -15.40 3.87 11.61
CA GLN A 223 -14.47 3.80 10.48
C GLN A 223 -15.08 4.42 9.22
N LYS A 224 -16.36 4.13 8.94
CA LYS A 224 -17.08 4.74 7.79
C LYS A 224 -17.16 6.26 7.93
N LEU A 225 -17.51 6.77 9.12
CA LEU A 225 -17.56 8.20 9.41
C LEU A 225 -16.18 8.85 9.26
N ASP A 226 -15.12 8.20 9.76
CA ASP A 226 -13.74 8.69 9.64
C ASP A 226 -13.29 8.78 8.18
N CYS A 227 -13.56 7.76 7.38
CA CYS A 227 -13.29 7.76 5.94
C CYS A 227 -14.14 8.80 5.18
N ALA A 228 -15.39 9.02 5.58
CA ALA A 228 -16.25 10.06 4.99
C ALA A 228 -15.75 11.46 5.33
N LEU A 229 -15.36 11.70 6.60
CA LEU A 229 -14.75 12.98 7.00
C LEU A 229 -13.46 13.26 6.24
N ALA A 230 -12.63 12.25 5.98
CA ALA A 230 -11.41 12.40 5.21
C ALA A 230 -11.66 13.01 3.82
N GLU A 231 -12.82 12.74 3.18
CA GLU A 231 -13.13 13.31 1.87
C GLU A 231 -13.27 14.85 1.89
N PHE A 232 -13.79 15.39 2.97
CA PHE A 232 -13.99 16.85 3.11
C PHE A 232 -12.72 17.56 3.60
N LEU A 233 -11.75 16.83 4.17
CA LEU A 233 -10.54 17.43 4.70
C LEU A 233 -9.49 17.65 3.59
N PRO A 234 -8.62 18.68 3.73
CA PRO A 234 -7.43 18.82 2.88
C PRO A 234 -6.54 17.56 2.98
N TYR A 235 -5.87 17.18 1.89
CA TYR A 235 -5.01 16.00 1.82
C TYR A 235 -3.99 15.89 2.96
N ARG A 236 -3.49 17.02 3.46
CA ARG A 236 -2.53 17.04 4.59
C ARG A 236 -3.05 16.41 5.89
N PHE A 237 -4.36 16.28 6.03
CA PHE A 237 -4.99 15.70 7.22
C PHE A 237 -5.46 14.26 7.02
N THR A 238 -5.19 13.64 5.88
CA THR A 238 -5.59 12.26 5.63
C THR A 238 -4.50 11.28 6.02
N GLY A 239 -4.90 10.04 6.35
CA GLY A 239 -3.99 8.99 6.81
C GLY A 239 -3.10 8.44 5.71
N GLY A 240 -3.59 8.41 4.47
CA GLY A 240 -2.84 7.89 3.32
C GLY A 240 -3.38 8.40 1.99
N PHE A 241 -2.60 8.18 0.96
CA PHE A 241 -2.90 8.51 -0.42
C PHE A 241 -3.10 7.25 -1.25
N VAL A 242 -4.04 7.32 -2.19
CA VAL A 242 -4.16 6.41 -3.31
C VAL A 242 -4.08 7.24 -4.59
N SER A 243 -3.28 6.83 -5.56
CA SER A 243 -3.02 7.64 -6.74
C SER A 243 -2.87 6.80 -8.00
N LEU A 244 -3.41 7.34 -9.10
CA LEU A 244 -3.29 6.79 -10.44
C LEU A 244 -2.26 7.61 -11.22
N TRP A 245 -1.32 6.94 -11.83
CA TRP A 245 -0.23 7.52 -12.60
C TRP A 245 -0.26 7.01 -14.02
N ASP A 246 -0.20 7.90 -14.98
CA ASP A 246 0.05 7.57 -16.38
C ASP A 246 1.55 7.62 -16.66
N LYS A 247 2.02 6.75 -17.53
CA LYS A 247 3.37 6.78 -18.09
C LYS A 247 3.54 8.06 -18.91
N ASN A 248 4.57 8.84 -18.61
CA ASN A 248 4.89 10.05 -19.37
C ASN A 248 6.09 9.72 -20.29
N LEU A 249 5.89 9.94 -21.58
CA LEU A 249 6.87 9.65 -22.63
C LEU A 249 8.08 10.58 -22.58
#